data_c0d29ba5d3bc3f53d26a913898e916f3
#
_entry.id   c0d29ba5d3bc3f53d26a913898e916f3
#
_cell.length_a   1.000
_cell.length_b   1.000
_cell.length_c   1.000
_cell.angle_alpha   90.00
_cell.angle_beta   90.00
_cell.angle_gamma   90.00
#
_symmetry.space_group_name_H-M   'P 1'
#
loop_
_entity.id
_entity.type
_entity.pdbx_description
1 polymer ?
#
loop_
_entity_poly.entity_id
_entity_poly.type
_entity_poly.pdbx_seq_one_letter_code
_entity_poly.pdbx_strand_id
1 'polypeptide(L)'
;MRYADGLSVDDEVHIAAAPGEVWKLVTDIGLPARLSPELQRTEWLEGATGPELGASFAGYNRHPAAGEWRTVSHVVGLDPERRFAWAVTDPENRYGGGPADPAHPLATWAFELRPEEGGTVLRHSARLGPAPSGLSAVIDRMPEREEELLTMRLGELRTGIRATLEGVKRLAEEQA
;
A
#
# COMPACT_ATOMS: atom_id res chain seq x y z
N MET A 1 -12.42 2.04 -18.39
CA MET A 1 -11.78 1.80 -17.08
C MET A 1 -12.67 0.88 -16.27
N ARG A 2 -12.17 -0.29 -15.94
CA ARG A 2 -12.89 -1.31 -15.16
C ARG A 2 -12.05 -1.83 -14.01
N TYR A 3 -12.68 -2.21 -12.91
CA TYR A 3 -12.00 -2.84 -11.78
C TYR A 3 -11.20 -4.09 -12.20
N ALA A 4 -11.78 -4.89 -13.08
CA ALA A 4 -11.14 -6.10 -13.62
C ALA A 4 -9.85 -5.83 -14.42
N ASP A 5 -9.59 -4.60 -14.86
CA ASP A 5 -8.37 -4.24 -15.60
C ASP A 5 -7.13 -4.18 -14.69
N GLY A 6 -7.31 -4.26 -13.36
CA GLY A 6 -6.21 -4.21 -12.39
C GLY A 6 -5.49 -2.87 -12.40
N LEU A 7 -6.24 -1.80 -12.16
CA LEU A 7 -5.76 -0.42 -12.23
C LEU A 7 -4.68 -0.13 -11.20
N SER A 8 -3.72 0.68 -11.60
CA SER A 8 -2.61 1.11 -10.74
C SER A 8 -2.57 2.62 -10.63
N VAL A 9 -2.06 3.09 -9.50
CA VAL A 9 -1.73 4.49 -9.25
C VAL A 9 -0.37 4.55 -8.59
N ASP A 10 0.42 5.53 -8.96
CA ASP A 10 1.75 5.76 -8.39
C ASP A 10 2.12 7.23 -8.41
N ASP A 11 3.15 7.55 -7.64
CA ASP A 11 3.83 8.82 -7.65
C ASP A 11 5.27 8.61 -7.19
N GLU A 12 6.14 9.58 -7.45
CA GLU A 12 7.54 9.53 -7.03
C GLU A 12 8.04 10.87 -6.53
N VAL A 13 9.11 10.83 -5.74
CA VAL A 13 9.76 12.01 -5.19
C VAL A 13 11.27 11.80 -5.12
N HIS A 14 12.03 12.86 -5.37
CA HIS A 14 13.48 12.90 -5.08
C HIS A 14 13.70 13.23 -3.61
N ILE A 15 14.53 12.41 -2.95
CA ILE A 15 14.91 12.55 -1.54
C ILE A 15 16.42 12.77 -1.47
N ALA A 16 16.86 13.84 -0.82
CA ALA A 16 18.27 14.14 -0.59
C ALA A 16 18.83 13.30 0.57
N ALA A 17 18.78 11.99 0.44
CA ALA A 17 19.29 11.00 1.38
C ALA A 17 19.69 9.72 0.63
N ALA A 18 20.66 9.00 1.18
CA ALA A 18 21.14 7.74 0.60
C ALA A 18 20.04 6.66 0.59
N PRO A 19 20.06 5.73 -0.38
CA PRO A 19 19.06 4.65 -0.45
C PRO A 19 18.90 3.86 0.84
N GLY A 20 19.98 3.58 1.57
CA GLY A 20 19.92 2.87 2.85
C GLY A 20 19.14 3.61 3.94
N GLU A 21 19.19 4.94 3.98
CA GLU A 21 18.43 5.73 4.94
C GLU A 21 16.93 5.74 4.58
N VAL A 22 16.61 5.87 3.29
CA VAL A 22 15.23 5.79 2.79
C VAL A 22 14.66 4.38 3.03
N TRP A 23 15.48 3.35 2.79
CA TRP A 23 15.11 1.94 2.99
C TRP A 23 14.66 1.63 4.41
N LYS A 24 15.38 2.14 5.41
CA LYS A 24 15.01 1.97 6.82
C LYS A 24 13.62 2.51 7.13
N LEU A 25 13.26 3.63 6.51
CA LEU A 25 11.94 4.26 6.70
C LEU A 25 10.83 3.47 6.00
N VAL A 26 11.01 3.09 4.73
CA VAL A 26 9.95 2.44 3.95
C VAL A 26 9.70 0.98 4.36
N THR A 27 10.66 0.33 5.01
CA THR A 27 10.50 -1.03 5.55
C THR A 27 9.99 -1.07 6.99
N ASP A 28 9.85 0.08 7.64
CA ASP A 28 9.10 0.20 8.89
C ASP A 28 7.59 0.19 8.57
N ILE A 29 6.93 -0.95 8.80
CA ILE A 29 5.50 -1.10 8.52
C ILE A 29 4.61 -0.16 9.34
N GLY A 30 5.12 0.37 10.45
CA GLY A 30 4.40 1.36 11.27
C GLY A 30 4.44 2.78 10.69
N LEU A 31 5.36 3.07 9.77
CA LEU A 31 5.50 4.41 9.22
C LEU A 31 4.27 4.87 8.41
N PRO A 32 3.70 4.09 7.49
CA PRO A 32 2.53 4.51 6.73
C PRO A 32 1.33 4.88 7.61
N ALA A 33 1.15 4.23 8.74
CA ALA A 33 0.09 4.56 9.69
C ALA A 33 0.22 5.97 10.29
N ARG A 34 1.43 6.51 10.35
CA ARG A 34 1.68 7.88 10.82
C ARG A 34 1.51 8.94 9.72
N LEU A 35 1.49 8.52 8.47
CA LEU A 35 1.50 9.41 7.30
C LEU A 35 0.24 9.30 6.45
N SER A 36 -0.50 8.19 6.54
CA SER A 36 -1.75 7.94 5.80
C SER A 36 -2.97 8.22 6.68
N PRO A 37 -4.02 8.84 6.14
CA PRO A 37 -5.25 9.07 6.89
C PRO A 37 -6.09 7.79 7.07
N GLU A 38 -5.88 6.78 6.26
CA GLU A 38 -6.71 5.55 6.23
C GLU A 38 -6.14 4.47 7.13
N LEU A 39 -4.84 4.17 7.02
CA LEU A 39 -4.17 3.17 7.85
C LEU A 39 -3.88 3.74 9.25
N GLN A 40 -4.42 3.10 10.29
CA GLN A 40 -4.32 3.58 11.66
C GLN A 40 -3.19 2.92 12.44
N ARG A 41 -2.97 1.62 12.23
CA ARG A 41 -2.03 0.81 12.99
C ARG A 41 -1.62 -0.42 12.19
N THR A 42 -0.42 -0.91 12.44
CA THR A 42 0.10 -2.18 11.90
C THR A 42 0.78 -2.99 13.00
N GLU A 43 0.85 -4.29 12.81
CA GLU A 43 1.61 -5.20 13.68
C GLU A 43 2.10 -6.42 12.89
N TRP A 44 3.33 -6.87 13.14
CA TRP A 44 3.83 -8.12 12.61
C TRP A 44 3.06 -9.31 13.19
N LEU A 45 2.86 -10.34 12.40
CA LEU A 45 2.16 -11.56 12.75
C LEU A 45 3.12 -12.77 12.77
N GLU A 46 2.66 -13.86 13.38
CA GLU A 46 3.34 -15.16 13.36
C GLU A 46 4.81 -15.13 13.80
N GLY A 47 5.13 -14.23 14.74
CA GLY A 47 6.48 -14.10 15.30
C GLY A 47 7.48 -13.34 14.41
N ALA A 48 7.04 -12.79 13.29
CA ALA A 48 7.87 -11.90 12.47
C ALA A 48 8.25 -10.64 13.26
N THR A 49 9.48 -10.18 13.09
CA THR A 49 10.01 -8.99 13.75
C THR A 49 10.49 -7.93 12.75
N GLY A 50 10.40 -8.22 11.47
CA GLY A 50 10.87 -7.35 10.41
C GLY A 50 10.50 -7.87 9.01
N PRO A 51 10.89 -7.14 7.96
CA PRO A 51 10.55 -7.50 6.60
C PRO A 51 11.37 -8.72 6.13
N GLU A 52 10.66 -9.80 5.90
CA GLU A 52 11.17 -11.03 5.27
C GLU A 52 10.16 -11.48 4.20
N LEU A 53 10.63 -12.12 3.12
CA LEU A 53 9.72 -12.70 2.13
C LEU A 53 8.80 -13.71 2.79
N GLY A 54 7.50 -13.57 2.56
CA GLY A 54 6.46 -14.41 3.16
C GLY A 54 6.03 -14.00 4.57
N ALA A 55 6.74 -13.07 5.23
CA ALA A 55 6.28 -12.52 6.50
C ALA A 55 4.96 -11.79 6.31
N SER A 56 4.10 -11.83 7.32
CA SER A 56 2.80 -11.18 7.30
C SER A 56 2.65 -10.14 8.41
N PHE A 57 1.81 -9.14 8.15
CA PHE A 57 1.46 -8.13 9.13
C PHE A 57 -0.02 -7.72 9.01
N ALA A 58 -0.64 -7.41 10.13
CA ALA A 58 -1.99 -6.87 10.16
C ALA A 58 -1.97 -5.36 9.92
N GLY A 59 -2.96 -4.88 9.18
CA GLY A 59 -3.27 -3.46 9.04
C GLY A 59 -4.68 -3.18 9.56
N TYR A 60 -4.83 -2.12 10.33
CA TYR A 60 -6.11 -1.66 10.86
C TYR A 60 -6.45 -0.33 10.21
N ASN A 61 -7.53 -0.31 9.45
CA ASN A 61 -7.90 0.79 8.56
C ASN A 61 -9.22 1.43 9.00
N ARG A 62 -9.37 2.70 8.65
CA ARG A 62 -10.61 3.47 8.83
C ARG A 62 -10.86 4.34 7.63
N HIS A 63 -12.09 4.33 7.12
CA HIS A 63 -12.53 5.19 6.04
C HIS A 63 -13.94 5.73 6.33
N PRO A 64 -14.24 7.01 6.06
CA PRO A 64 -15.55 7.59 6.37
C PRO A 64 -16.73 6.82 5.77
N ALA A 65 -16.58 6.31 4.55
CA ALA A 65 -17.66 5.58 3.86
C ALA A 65 -17.67 4.07 4.16
N ALA A 66 -16.51 3.48 4.50
CA ALA A 66 -16.36 2.02 4.67
C ALA A 66 -16.29 1.57 6.14
N GLY A 67 -16.14 2.50 7.09
CA GLY A 67 -15.93 2.20 8.49
C GLY A 67 -14.54 1.66 8.81
N GLU A 68 -14.43 0.76 9.76
CA GLU A 68 -13.18 0.15 10.19
C GLU A 68 -13.07 -1.27 9.65
N TRP A 69 -11.87 -1.66 9.22
CA TRP A 69 -11.61 -3.05 8.80
C TRP A 69 -10.13 -3.42 9.04
N ARG A 70 -9.92 -4.72 9.16
CA ARG A 70 -8.60 -5.31 9.30
C ARG A 70 -8.19 -5.98 8.00
N THR A 71 -6.94 -5.84 7.64
CA THR A 71 -6.31 -6.56 6.52
C THR A 71 -5.11 -7.36 7.04
N VAL A 72 -4.72 -8.38 6.29
CA VAL A 72 -3.44 -9.05 6.46
C VAL A 72 -2.64 -8.90 5.18
N SER A 73 -1.46 -8.34 5.32
CA SER A 73 -0.52 -8.13 4.22
C SER A 73 0.60 -9.15 4.28
N HIS A 74 1.04 -9.60 3.10
CA HIS A 74 2.13 -10.56 2.96
C HIS A 74 3.25 -9.93 2.14
N VAL A 75 4.48 -9.99 2.65
CA VAL A 75 5.64 -9.48 1.92
C VAL A 75 5.90 -10.38 0.72
N VAL A 76 5.71 -9.85 -0.47
CA VAL A 76 5.83 -10.57 -1.76
C VAL A 76 7.01 -10.11 -2.61
N GLY A 77 7.63 -9.00 -2.24
CA GLY A 77 8.84 -8.48 -2.88
C GLY A 77 9.75 -7.86 -1.86
N LEU A 78 11.00 -8.29 -1.83
CA LEU A 78 12.03 -7.78 -0.94
C LEU A 78 13.39 -7.86 -1.64
N ASP A 79 13.82 -6.73 -2.16
CA ASP A 79 15.15 -6.52 -2.72
C ASP A 79 15.77 -5.33 -1.99
N PRO A 80 16.73 -5.56 -1.08
CA PRO A 80 17.27 -4.53 -0.20
C PRO A 80 17.68 -3.24 -0.93
N GLU A 81 17.24 -2.11 -0.40
CA GLU A 81 17.46 -0.77 -0.94
C GLU A 81 16.92 -0.52 -2.36
N ARG A 82 16.11 -1.46 -2.90
CA ARG A 82 15.52 -1.34 -4.25
C ARG A 82 14.03 -1.51 -4.28
N ARG A 83 13.50 -2.53 -3.61
CA ARG A 83 12.07 -2.82 -3.68
C ARG A 83 11.55 -3.48 -2.41
N PHE A 84 10.44 -2.96 -1.88
CA PHE A 84 9.64 -3.56 -0.84
C PHE A 84 8.19 -3.59 -1.29
N ALA A 85 7.61 -4.80 -1.41
CA ALA A 85 6.25 -4.96 -1.90
C ALA A 85 5.46 -5.92 -1.01
N TRP A 86 4.16 -5.63 -0.87
CA TRP A 86 3.27 -6.47 -0.10
C TRP A 86 1.91 -6.61 -0.77
N ALA A 87 1.31 -7.79 -0.62
CA ALA A 87 -0.02 -8.14 -1.10
C ALA A 87 -1.02 -8.09 0.06
N VAL A 88 -2.06 -7.30 -0.07
CA VAL A 88 -3.10 -7.10 0.95
C VAL A 88 -4.22 -8.10 0.76
N THR A 89 -4.56 -8.85 1.80
CA THR A 89 -5.64 -9.82 1.78
C THR A 89 -6.74 -9.48 2.79
N ASP A 90 -7.92 -10.04 2.58
CA ASP A 90 -9.06 -9.96 3.49
C ASP A 90 -9.15 -11.24 4.33
N PRO A 91 -8.65 -11.24 5.58
CA PRO A 91 -8.60 -12.46 6.39
C PRO A 91 -9.99 -12.94 6.85
N GLU A 92 -10.99 -12.06 6.81
CA GLU A 92 -12.35 -12.34 7.29
C GLU A 92 -13.31 -12.68 6.15
N ASN A 93 -12.82 -12.69 4.90
CA ASN A 93 -13.64 -12.94 3.70
C ASN A 93 -14.91 -12.06 3.65
N ARG A 94 -14.77 -10.79 4.01
CA ARG A 94 -15.89 -9.83 4.10
C ARG A 94 -16.57 -9.56 2.76
N TYR A 95 -15.81 -9.68 1.68
CA TYR A 95 -16.26 -9.33 0.32
C TYR A 95 -16.45 -10.56 -0.58
N GLY A 96 -16.30 -11.76 -0.01
CA GLY A 96 -16.31 -13.00 -0.79
C GLY A 96 -14.97 -13.26 -1.50
N GLY A 97 -14.92 -14.25 -2.36
CA GLY A 97 -13.71 -14.63 -3.09
C GLY A 97 -12.95 -15.82 -2.51
N GLY A 98 -13.42 -16.37 -1.39
CA GLY A 98 -12.81 -17.54 -0.74
C GLY A 98 -11.71 -17.20 0.26
N PRO A 99 -10.87 -18.18 0.62
CA PRO A 99 -9.77 -17.99 1.56
C PRO A 99 -8.79 -16.91 1.10
N ALA A 100 -8.20 -16.19 2.06
CA ALA A 100 -7.20 -15.17 1.78
C ALA A 100 -6.01 -15.78 1.03
N ASP A 101 -5.66 -15.21 -0.12
CA ASP A 101 -4.59 -15.68 -0.99
C ASP A 101 -3.74 -14.49 -1.45
N PRO A 102 -2.45 -14.43 -1.08
CA PRO A 102 -1.56 -13.36 -1.53
C PRO A 102 -1.31 -13.33 -3.04
N ALA A 103 -1.62 -14.42 -3.77
CA ALA A 103 -1.56 -14.44 -5.24
C ALA A 103 -2.79 -13.77 -5.87
N HIS A 104 -3.87 -13.61 -5.11
CA HIS A 104 -5.11 -12.92 -5.53
C HIS A 104 -5.50 -11.88 -4.48
N PRO A 105 -4.70 -10.81 -4.31
CA PRO A 105 -4.90 -9.84 -3.25
C PRO A 105 -6.02 -8.84 -3.54
N LEU A 106 -6.45 -8.12 -2.51
CA LEU A 106 -7.28 -6.91 -2.65
C LEU A 106 -6.53 -5.80 -3.38
N ALA A 107 -5.27 -5.67 -3.05
CA ALA A 107 -4.34 -4.72 -3.64
C ALA A 107 -2.90 -5.17 -3.43
N THR A 108 -2.01 -4.71 -4.30
CA THR A 108 -0.57 -4.86 -4.13
C THR A 108 0.04 -3.47 -4.03
N TRP A 109 0.85 -3.26 -2.99
CA TRP A 109 1.58 -2.02 -2.75
C TRP A 109 3.07 -2.24 -2.91
N ALA A 110 3.78 -1.22 -3.37
CA ALA A 110 5.23 -1.27 -3.46
C ALA A 110 5.88 0.08 -3.19
N PHE A 111 7.06 0.02 -2.57
CA PHE A 111 8.08 1.06 -2.64
C PHE A 111 9.20 0.59 -3.55
N GLU A 112 9.65 1.47 -4.43
CA GLU A 112 10.79 1.24 -5.32
C GLU A 112 11.77 2.39 -5.16
N LEU A 113 13.05 2.05 -4.96
CA LEU A 113 14.12 3.01 -4.76
C LEU A 113 15.09 2.93 -5.92
N ARG A 114 15.47 4.09 -6.44
CA ARG A 114 16.48 4.23 -7.47
C ARG A 114 17.51 5.27 -7.03
N PRO A 115 18.80 4.88 -6.93
CA PRO A 115 19.86 5.84 -6.66
C PRO A 115 19.87 6.92 -7.77
N GLU A 116 20.04 8.17 -7.37
CA GLU A 116 20.16 9.30 -8.26
C GLU A 116 21.18 10.29 -7.71
N GLU A 117 21.71 11.16 -8.57
CA GLU A 117 22.63 12.20 -8.12
C GLU A 117 22.02 13.03 -7.00
N GLY A 118 22.75 13.13 -5.88
CA GLY A 118 22.32 13.85 -4.69
C GLY A 118 21.28 13.12 -3.83
N GLY A 119 20.99 11.84 -4.09
CA GLY A 119 20.08 11.09 -3.23
C GLY A 119 19.42 9.88 -3.87
N THR A 120 18.11 9.79 -3.65
CA THR A 120 17.28 8.64 -4.04
C THR A 120 15.97 9.12 -4.63
N VAL A 121 15.54 8.51 -5.73
CA VAL A 121 14.15 8.60 -6.18
C VAL A 121 13.37 7.49 -5.52
N LEU A 122 12.35 7.86 -4.77
CA LEU A 122 11.40 6.94 -4.14
C LEU A 122 10.08 7.00 -4.91
N ARG A 123 9.65 5.85 -5.44
CA ARG A 123 8.33 5.63 -6.03
C ARG A 123 7.47 4.81 -5.07
N HIS A 124 6.22 5.20 -4.92
CA HIS A 124 5.22 4.43 -4.17
C HIS A 124 4.04 4.14 -5.09
N SER A 125 3.58 2.91 -5.10
CA SER A 125 2.51 2.47 -6.01
C SER A 125 1.50 1.57 -5.32
N ALA A 126 0.28 1.58 -5.84
CA ALA A 126 -0.79 0.67 -5.48
C ALA A 126 -1.45 0.12 -6.76
N ARG A 127 -1.70 -1.19 -6.79
CA ARG A 127 -2.49 -1.86 -7.82
C ARG A 127 -3.72 -2.49 -7.18
N LEU A 128 -4.90 -2.20 -7.70
CA LEU A 128 -6.18 -2.75 -7.23
C LEU A 128 -6.43 -4.15 -7.74
N GLY A 129 -7.01 -4.98 -6.90
CA GLY A 129 -7.45 -6.33 -7.23
C GLY A 129 -6.32 -7.35 -7.34
N PRO A 130 -6.63 -8.56 -7.87
CA PRO A 130 -7.91 -8.95 -8.49
C PRO A 130 -9.02 -9.46 -7.55
N ALA A 131 -8.75 -9.61 -6.25
CA ALA A 131 -9.78 -10.11 -5.33
C ALA A 131 -10.95 -9.13 -5.15
N PRO A 132 -12.15 -9.63 -4.81
CA PRO A 132 -13.27 -8.79 -4.40
C PRO A 132 -12.90 -7.90 -3.21
N SER A 133 -13.37 -6.66 -3.23
CA SER A 133 -13.07 -5.63 -2.23
C SER A 133 -14.32 -4.82 -1.89
N GLY A 134 -14.22 -3.94 -0.90
CA GLY A 134 -15.29 -2.98 -0.61
C GLY A 134 -15.67 -2.13 -1.83
N LEU A 135 -14.69 -1.74 -2.62
CA LEU A 135 -14.92 -1.00 -3.87
C LEU A 135 -15.67 -1.84 -4.90
N SER A 136 -15.21 -3.08 -5.17
CA SER A 136 -15.90 -3.95 -6.14
C SER A 136 -17.33 -4.27 -5.69
N ALA A 137 -17.57 -4.46 -4.39
CA ALA A 137 -18.91 -4.68 -3.86
C ALA A 137 -19.85 -3.47 -4.06
N VAL A 138 -19.33 -2.24 -4.06
CA VAL A 138 -20.10 -1.04 -4.40
C VAL A 138 -20.34 -0.97 -5.90
N ILE A 139 -19.35 -1.29 -6.72
CA ILE A 139 -19.47 -1.33 -8.19
C ILE A 139 -20.52 -2.35 -8.62
N ASP A 140 -20.53 -3.54 -8.01
CA ASP A 140 -21.52 -4.59 -8.32
C ASP A 140 -22.98 -4.14 -8.07
N ARG A 141 -23.17 -3.21 -7.13
CA ARG A 141 -24.49 -2.62 -6.84
C ARG A 141 -24.86 -1.47 -7.76
N MET A 142 -23.85 -0.79 -8.32
CA MET A 142 -24.02 0.39 -9.17
C MET A 142 -23.07 0.34 -10.36
N PRO A 143 -23.22 -0.68 -11.24
CA PRO A 143 -22.27 -0.91 -12.33
C PRO A 143 -22.19 0.25 -13.34
N GLU A 144 -23.24 1.02 -13.48
CA GLU A 144 -23.27 2.23 -14.30
C GLU A 144 -22.37 3.35 -13.78
N ARG A 145 -21.94 3.27 -12.52
CA ARG A 145 -21.05 4.24 -11.88
C ARG A 145 -19.62 3.74 -11.70
N GLU A 146 -19.28 2.59 -12.29
CA GLU A 146 -17.96 1.96 -12.10
C GLU A 146 -16.80 2.95 -12.37
N GLU A 147 -16.84 3.65 -13.51
CA GLU A 147 -15.79 4.60 -13.88
C GLU A 147 -15.66 5.77 -12.89
N GLU A 148 -16.78 6.31 -12.43
CA GLU A 148 -16.82 7.38 -11.42
C GLU A 148 -16.21 6.90 -10.09
N LEU A 149 -16.62 5.73 -9.61
CA LEU A 149 -16.15 5.13 -8.36
C LEU A 149 -14.65 4.82 -8.41
N LEU A 150 -14.19 4.28 -9.53
CA LEU A 150 -12.76 4.02 -9.74
C LEU A 150 -11.95 5.31 -9.79
N THR A 151 -12.40 6.32 -10.50
CA THR A 151 -11.72 7.62 -10.59
C THR A 151 -11.60 8.27 -9.20
N MET A 152 -12.68 8.23 -8.42
CA MET A 152 -12.68 8.74 -7.05
C MET A 152 -11.67 7.97 -6.18
N ARG A 153 -11.71 6.63 -6.20
CA ARG A 153 -10.81 5.81 -5.38
C ARG A 153 -9.35 5.97 -5.76
N LEU A 154 -9.02 6.00 -7.05
CA LEU A 154 -7.65 6.26 -7.50
C LEU A 154 -7.16 7.65 -7.08
N GLY A 155 -8.04 8.65 -7.06
CA GLY A 155 -7.73 9.99 -6.55
C GLY A 155 -7.41 9.99 -5.06
N GLU A 156 -8.19 9.28 -4.24
CA GLU A 156 -7.94 9.11 -2.79
C GLU A 156 -6.59 8.42 -2.55
N LEU A 157 -6.33 7.32 -3.28
CA LEU A 157 -5.08 6.58 -3.17
C LEU A 157 -3.87 7.44 -3.57
N ARG A 158 -4.00 8.23 -4.65
CA ARG A 158 -2.92 9.14 -5.06
C ARG A 158 -2.63 10.20 -4.00
N THR A 159 -3.66 10.74 -3.37
CA THR A 159 -3.50 11.69 -2.26
C THR A 159 -2.75 11.05 -1.08
N GLY A 160 -3.12 9.83 -0.71
CA GLY A 160 -2.42 9.08 0.34
C GLY A 160 -0.97 8.73 0.00
N ILE A 161 -0.72 8.31 -1.25
CA ILE A 161 0.62 8.03 -1.77
C ILE A 161 1.49 9.30 -1.70
N ARG A 162 0.97 10.43 -2.16
CA ARG A 162 1.70 11.71 -2.11
C ARG A 162 2.03 12.10 -0.67
N ALA A 163 1.08 12.01 0.24
CA ALA A 163 1.31 12.31 1.66
C ALA A 163 2.39 11.41 2.28
N THR A 164 2.38 10.12 1.93
CA THR A 164 3.40 9.16 2.39
C THR A 164 4.78 9.51 1.84
N LEU A 165 4.89 9.79 0.54
CA LEU A 165 6.15 10.16 -0.11
C LEU A 165 6.75 11.45 0.49
N GLU A 166 5.94 12.47 0.68
CA GLU A 166 6.36 13.74 1.30
C GLU A 166 6.78 13.55 2.75
N GLY A 167 6.08 12.70 3.49
CA GLY A 167 6.43 12.35 4.86
C GLY A 167 7.76 11.60 4.97
N VAL A 168 7.99 10.61 4.11
CA VAL A 168 9.27 9.88 4.03
C VAL A 168 10.41 10.85 3.65
N LYS A 169 10.19 11.70 2.64
CA LYS A 169 11.18 12.70 2.22
C LYS A 169 11.59 13.61 3.38
N ARG A 170 10.62 14.16 4.08
CA ARG A 170 10.88 15.04 5.22
C ARG A 170 11.68 14.32 6.31
N LEU A 171 11.27 13.11 6.70
CA LEU A 171 11.96 12.33 7.74
C LEU A 171 13.38 11.94 7.33
N ALA A 172 13.58 11.50 6.09
CA ALA A 172 14.90 11.12 5.59
C ALA A 172 15.86 12.31 5.52
N GLU A 173 15.38 13.46 5.05
CA GLU A 173 16.20 14.68 4.91
C GLU A 173 16.51 15.34 6.26
N GLU A 174 15.64 15.19 7.27
CA GLU A 174 15.90 15.66 8.64
C GLU A 174 16.97 14.83 9.35
N GLN A 175 17.20 13.57 8.94
CA GLN A 175 18.19 12.65 9.50
C GLN A 175 19.53 12.69 8.75
N ALA A 176 19.56 13.31 7.59
CA ALA A 176 20.73 13.37 6.74
C ALA A 176 21.76 14.43 7.23
#